data_25cae158fe9ce76381809f9e64824f7c
#
_entry.id   25cae158fe9ce76381809f9e64824f7c
#
_cell.length_a   1.000
_cell.length_b   1.000
_cell.length_c   1.000
_cell.angle_alpha   90.00
_cell.angle_beta   90.00
_cell.angle_gamma   90.00
#
_symmetry.space_group_name_H-M   'P 1'
#
loop_
_entity.id
_entity.type
_entity.pdbx_description
1 polymer ?
#
loop_
_entity_poly.entity_id
_entity_poly.type
_entity_poly.pdbx_seq_one_letter_code
_entity_poly.pdbx_strand_id
1 'polypeptide(L)'
;LNVFMPSTPVPEQNLPVLVWIHGGAYTNGSGSMAWYDGTALAKRGCVVVSINYRLGALGFLGDTNCGTLDQISALRWVSRNIAACGGNPNNVTIFGESAGGSAVISLMASPEAEPLFNRVWSMSPSINQLRSQVRAQEWLEAFFKHAGVTTIEQSALLPLEKVLQAQKTLLAMPSKAFDIFAPTAGGVGLNTDILGDAARSGKQLIVGTNRDENRLWSLFDPSLADATQEKWNTFTTETFGERAAQAKAAYESLRPGETPQNLISAVGTDTGFRQPARRLCEARSTLNTPTWMYWFTFASTAFDGALGSCHALDIPFAFDNLDAAGTEMFTGDSPQRAAIANRFASEIVHFAIHGHPSWAQYDCETRSTLEINTSVTLLCDPEATIRLLYP
;
A
#
# COMPACT_ATOMS: atom_id res chain seq x y z
N LEU A 1 -14.41 11.33 -7.75
CA LEU A 1 -13.47 10.60 -8.60
C LEU A 1 -13.07 11.44 -9.81
N ASN A 2 -11.89 11.15 -10.38
CA ASN A 2 -11.41 11.73 -11.64
C ASN A 2 -11.25 10.59 -12.65
N VAL A 3 -11.45 10.89 -13.93
CA VAL A 3 -11.30 9.93 -15.03
C VAL A 3 -10.32 10.48 -16.05
N PHE A 4 -9.29 9.73 -16.35
CA PHE A 4 -8.30 10.01 -17.40
C PHE A 4 -8.50 8.97 -18.51
N MET A 5 -8.69 9.45 -19.73
CA MET A 5 -8.92 8.59 -20.89
C MET A 5 -8.16 9.11 -22.11
N PRO A 6 -7.86 8.28 -23.10
CA PRO A 6 -7.28 8.76 -24.35
C PRO A 6 -8.12 9.88 -24.98
N SER A 7 -7.44 10.90 -25.54
CA SER A 7 -8.10 12.07 -26.12
C SER A 7 -8.90 11.79 -27.39
N THR A 8 -8.65 10.65 -28.03
CA THR A 8 -9.40 10.19 -29.19
C THR A 8 -10.23 8.97 -28.78
N PRO A 9 -11.47 9.16 -28.34
CA PRO A 9 -12.35 8.03 -28.09
C PRO A 9 -12.65 7.39 -29.44
N VAL A 10 -12.22 6.15 -29.62
CA VAL A 10 -12.76 5.31 -30.70
C VAL A 10 -14.02 4.69 -30.13
N PRO A 11 -15.19 4.93 -30.72
CA PRO A 11 -16.39 4.19 -30.36
C PRO A 11 -16.05 2.69 -30.43
N GLU A 12 -16.44 1.91 -29.42
CA GLU A 12 -16.09 0.48 -29.26
C GLU A 12 -14.70 0.18 -28.67
N GLN A 13 -13.94 1.17 -28.17
CA GLN A 13 -12.74 0.86 -27.39
C GLN A 13 -13.17 0.17 -26.09
N ASN A 14 -12.67 -1.02 -25.92
CA ASN A 14 -12.90 -1.86 -24.74
C ASN A 14 -11.64 -1.85 -23.87
N LEU A 15 -11.19 -0.61 -23.51
CA LEU A 15 -9.92 -0.38 -22.84
C LEU A 15 -9.90 -0.95 -21.43
N PRO A 16 -8.79 -1.51 -20.95
CA PRO A 16 -8.65 -1.88 -19.55
C PRO A 16 -8.81 -0.66 -18.65
N VAL A 17 -9.42 -0.87 -17.49
CA VAL A 17 -9.67 0.17 -16.50
C VAL A 17 -8.76 -0.02 -15.31
N LEU A 18 -8.04 1.02 -14.94
CA LEU A 18 -7.20 1.10 -13.75
C LEU A 18 -7.89 1.99 -12.72
N VAL A 19 -8.24 1.47 -11.53
CA VAL A 19 -8.89 2.25 -10.47
C VAL A 19 -7.91 2.43 -9.32
N TRP A 20 -7.45 3.67 -9.11
CA TRP A 20 -6.52 4.05 -8.05
C TRP A 20 -7.24 4.34 -6.74
N ILE A 21 -6.77 3.69 -5.68
CA ILE A 21 -7.17 3.94 -4.29
C ILE A 21 -5.95 4.48 -3.55
N HIS A 22 -6.01 5.75 -3.16
CA HIS A 22 -4.86 6.42 -2.53
C HIS A 22 -4.59 5.91 -1.11
N GLY A 23 -3.34 6.05 -0.67
CA GLY A 23 -2.90 5.81 0.70
C GLY A 23 -3.13 6.99 1.64
N GLY A 24 -2.31 7.06 2.70
CA GLY A 24 -2.37 8.10 3.73
C GLY A 24 -2.93 7.58 5.06
N ALA A 25 -2.60 6.35 5.43
CA ALA A 25 -2.94 5.71 6.71
C ALA A 25 -4.44 5.79 7.05
N TYR A 26 -5.31 5.84 6.04
CA TYR A 26 -6.77 6.03 6.18
C TYR A 26 -7.19 7.34 6.87
N THR A 27 -6.27 8.24 7.14
CA THR A 27 -6.52 9.50 7.87
C THR A 27 -6.35 10.75 7.02
N ASN A 28 -5.59 10.67 5.95
CA ASN A 28 -5.30 11.75 5.02
C ASN A 28 -5.20 11.22 3.58
N GLY A 29 -5.00 12.12 2.62
CA GLY A 29 -4.88 11.78 1.21
C GLY A 29 -6.05 12.30 0.36
N SER A 30 -5.85 12.26 -0.94
CA SER A 30 -6.85 12.65 -1.94
C SER A 30 -6.51 12.02 -3.29
N GLY A 31 -7.51 11.52 -4.01
CA GLY A 31 -7.37 11.07 -5.39
C GLY A 31 -7.01 12.20 -6.38
N SER A 32 -6.95 13.45 -5.94
CA SER A 32 -6.62 14.62 -6.77
C SER A 32 -5.17 15.08 -6.59
N MET A 33 -4.31 14.32 -5.91
CA MET A 33 -2.89 14.67 -5.82
C MET A 33 -2.24 14.62 -7.21
N ALA A 34 -1.33 15.56 -7.48
CA ALA A 34 -0.63 15.64 -8.77
C ALA A 34 0.13 14.35 -9.13
N TRP A 35 0.61 13.61 -8.13
CA TRP A 35 1.31 12.33 -8.31
C TRP A 35 0.41 11.23 -8.88
N TYR A 36 -0.91 11.38 -8.77
CA TYR A 36 -1.91 10.41 -9.24
C TYR A 36 -2.55 10.82 -10.57
N ASP A 37 -1.94 11.77 -11.30
CA ASP A 37 -2.38 12.10 -12.65
C ASP A 37 -2.21 10.89 -13.57
N GLY A 38 -3.33 10.34 -14.02
CA GLY A 38 -3.38 9.13 -14.85
C GLY A 38 -3.10 9.37 -16.34
N THR A 39 -2.72 10.58 -16.74
CA THR A 39 -2.59 10.95 -18.16
C THR A 39 -1.56 10.08 -18.88
N ALA A 40 -0.40 9.78 -18.26
CA ALA A 40 0.63 8.96 -18.89
C ALA A 40 0.17 7.49 -19.05
N LEU A 41 -0.54 6.94 -18.08
CA LEU A 41 -1.15 5.60 -18.19
C LEU A 41 -2.28 5.58 -19.22
N ALA A 42 -3.09 6.64 -19.29
CA ALA A 42 -4.14 6.75 -20.30
C ALA A 42 -3.56 6.81 -21.74
N LYS A 43 -2.46 7.51 -21.95
CA LYS A 43 -1.74 7.52 -23.23
C LYS A 43 -1.23 6.12 -23.64
N ARG A 44 -1.06 5.20 -22.69
CA ARG A 44 -0.68 3.80 -22.93
C ARG A 44 -1.86 2.87 -23.25
N GLY A 45 -3.07 3.43 -23.38
CA GLY A 45 -4.27 2.67 -23.79
C GLY A 45 -5.10 2.13 -22.61
N CYS A 46 -5.13 2.81 -21.49
CA CYS A 46 -6.01 2.52 -20.37
C CYS A 46 -7.01 3.64 -20.11
N VAL A 47 -8.10 3.33 -19.41
CA VAL A 47 -8.90 4.34 -18.71
C VAL A 47 -8.49 4.30 -17.24
N VAL A 48 -8.06 5.43 -16.68
CA VAL A 48 -7.61 5.53 -15.29
C VAL A 48 -8.63 6.29 -14.48
N VAL A 49 -8.99 5.77 -13.32
CA VAL A 49 -9.93 6.39 -12.39
C VAL A 49 -9.25 6.56 -11.05
N SER A 50 -9.13 7.77 -10.53
CA SER A 50 -8.71 7.99 -9.14
C SER A 50 -9.92 8.35 -8.28
N ILE A 51 -10.04 7.75 -7.11
CA ILE A 51 -11.21 7.92 -6.24
C ILE A 51 -10.87 8.67 -4.97
N ASN A 52 -11.89 9.25 -4.35
CA ASN A 52 -11.87 9.70 -2.96
C ASN A 52 -12.80 8.83 -2.13
N TYR A 53 -12.50 8.70 -0.86
CA TYR A 53 -13.31 7.99 0.13
C TYR A 53 -13.22 8.69 1.48
N ARG A 54 -14.18 8.51 2.38
CA ARG A 54 -14.14 9.07 3.72
C ARG A 54 -12.97 8.53 4.51
N LEU A 55 -12.30 9.43 5.23
CA LEU A 55 -11.09 9.18 5.99
C LEU A 55 -11.31 9.41 7.50
N GLY A 56 -10.37 8.95 8.31
CA GLY A 56 -10.37 9.17 9.74
C GLY A 56 -11.65 8.70 10.43
N ALA A 57 -12.12 9.46 11.38
CA ALA A 57 -13.35 9.15 12.10
C ALA A 57 -14.60 9.14 11.21
N LEU A 58 -14.62 9.89 10.12
CA LEU A 58 -15.75 9.90 9.18
C LEU A 58 -15.82 8.62 8.34
N GLY A 59 -14.68 7.95 8.13
CA GLY A 59 -14.57 6.77 7.28
C GLY A 59 -14.47 5.45 8.06
N PHE A 60 -13.87 5.49 9.24
CA PHE A 60 -13.41 4.27 9.92
C PHE A 60 -13.63 4.30 11.44
N LEU A 61 -14.70 4.93 11.91
CA LEU A 61 -15.07 4.91 13.31
C LEU A 61 -15.74 3.57 13.68
N GLY A 62 -15.19 2.88 14.69
CA GLY A 62 -15.68 1.55 15.06
C GLY A 62 -15.59 0.55 13.91
N ASP A 63 -16.60 -0.24 13.69
CA ASP A 63 -16.73 -1.26 12.66
C ASP A 63 -17.56 -0.83 11.43
N THR A 64 -17.87 0.46 11.33
CA THR A 64 -18.75 1.01 10.28
C THR A 64 -18.19 0.89 8.87
N ASN A 65 -16.85 0.87 8.71
CA ASN A 65 -16.14 0.76 7.43
C ASN A 65 -16.67 1.70 6.32
N CYS A 66 -17.15 2.90 6.71
CA CYS A 66 -17.74 3.84 5.76
C CYS A 66 -16.81 4.20 4.59
N GLY A 67 -15.49 4.30 4.85
CA GLY A 67 -14.50 4.54 3.79
C GLY A 67 -14.41 3.37 2.80
N THR A 68 -14.47 2.13 3.29
CA THR A 68 -14.53 0.93 2.43
C THR A 68 -15.82 0.90 1.61
N LEU A 69 -16.95 1.25 2.20
CA LEU A 69 -18.24 1.35 1.49
C LEU A 69 -18.22 2.44 0.40
N ASP A 70 -17.50 3.54 0.63
CA ASP A 70 -17.28 4.57 -0.40
C ASP A 70 -16.44 4.04 -1.57
N GLN A 71 -15.40 3.24 -1.29
CA GLN A 71 -14.59 2.56 -2.30
C GLN A 71 -15.46 1.60 -3.15
N ILE A 72 -16.30 0.80 -2.50
CA ILE A 72 -17.27 -0.08 -3.17
C ILE A 72 -18.25 0.73 -4.03
N SER A 73 -18.74 1.85 -3.52
CA SER A 73 -19.63 2.74 -4.28
C SER A 73 -18.96 3.33 -5.52
N ALA A 74 -17.67 3.69 -5.42
CA ALA A 74 -16.88 4.14 -6.55
C ALA A 74 -16.70 3.03 -7.61
N LEU A 75 -16.44 1.79 -7.19
CA LEU A 75 -16.35 0.65 -8.10
C LEU A 75 -17.72 0.36 -8.79
N ARG A 76 -18.83 0.48 -8.07
CA ARG A 76 -20.17 0.40 -8.67
C ARG A 76 -20.41 1.50 -9.69
N TRP A 77 -19.90 2.71 -9.43
CA TRP A 77 -19.96 3.78 -10.42
C TRP A 77 -19.15 3.43 -11.67
N VAL A 78 -17.92 2.93 -11.51
CA VAL A 78 -17.08 2.45 -12.64
C VAL A 78 -17.83 1.40 -13.44
N SER A 79 -18.37 0.37 -12.80
CA SER A 79 -19.13 -0.70 -13.46
C SER A 79 -20.28 -0.18 -14.32
N ARG A 80 -20.96 0.89 -13.89
CA ARG A 80 -22.14 1.43 -14.59
C ARG A 80 -21.82 2.46 -15.66
N ASN A 81 -20.70 3.18 -15.53
CA ASN A 81 -20.49 4.40 -16.32
C ASN A 81 -19.23 4.38 -17.19
N ILE A 82 -18.24 3.53 -16.89
CA ILE A 82 -16.91 3.65 -17.50
C ILE A 82 -16.89 3.34 -18.99
N ALA A 83 -17.88 2.60 -19.48
CA ALA A 83 -18.07 2.34 -20.91
C ALA A 83 -18.26 3.65 -21.72
N ALA A 84 -18.91 4.67 -21.14
CA ALA A 84 -19.07 5.97 -21.76
C ALA A 84 -17.72 6.72 -21.92
N CYS A 85 -16.70 6.30 -21.18
CA CYS A 85 -15.32 6.82 -21.27
C CYS A 85 -14.41 5.88 -22.08
N GLY A 86 -14.97 4.88 -22.81
CA GLY A 86 -14.21 3.90 -23.60
C GLY A 86 -13.61 2.75 -22.80
N GLY A 87 -13.87 2.67 -21.49
CA GLY A 87 -13.37 1.61 -20.60
C GLY A 87 -14.26 0.36 -20.59
N ASN A 88 -13.64 -0.79 -20.37
CA ASN A 88 -14.35 -2.06 -20.23
C ASN A 88 -14.71 -2.33 -18.76
N PRO A 89 -15.99 -2.28 -18.37
CA PRO A 89 -16.40 -2.57 -17.00
C PRO A 89 -16.12 -4.01 -16.56
N ASN A 90 -15.84 -4.91 -17.49
CA ASN A 90 -15.49 -6.31 -17.24
C ASN A 90 -13.97 -6.55 -17.24
N ASN A 91 -13.15 -5.51 -17.37
CA ASN A 91 -11.70 -5.57 -17.32
C ASN A 91 -11.15 -4.47 -16.41
N VAL A 92 -11.39 -4.61 -15.11
CA VAL A 92 -11.05 -3.64 -14.08
C VAL A 92 -9.91 -4.17 -13.21
N THR A 93 -8.84 -3.41 -13.12
CA THR A 93 -7.74 -3.62 -12.17
C THR A 93 -7.80 -2.53 -11.11
N ILE A 94 -7.93 -2.91 -9.85
CA ILE A 94 -7.79 -1.98 -8.73
C ILE A 94 -6.34 -1.94 -8.29
N PHE A 95 -5.81 -0.75 -8.03
CA PHE A 95 -4.44 -0.59 -7.54
C PHE A 95 -4.35 0.52 -6.49
N GLY A 96 -3.39 0.41 -5.59
CA GLY A 96 -3.24 1.37 -4.51
C GLY A 96 -1.95 1.14 -3.75
N GLU A 97 -1.53 2.17 -3.03
CA GLU A 97 -0.29 2.15 -2.25
C GLU A 97 -0.59 2.38 -0.77
N SER A 98 0.23 1.77 0.13
CA SER A 98 0.12 1.94 1.59
C SER A 98 -1.25 1.49 2.13
N ALA A 99 -1.99 2.38 2.76
CA ALA A 99 -3.39 2.15 3.13
C ALA A 99 -4.26 1.82 1.91
N GLY A 100 -3.99 2.43 0.74
CA GLY A 100 -4.63 2.06 -0.53
C GLY A 100 -4.26 0.65 -0.99
N GLY A 101 -3.01 0.25 -0.79
CA GLY A 101 -2.54 -1.11 -1.01
C GLY A 101 -3.25 -2.13 -0.13
N SER A 102 -3.48 -1.81 1.14
CA SER A 102 -4.30 -2.64 2.05
C SER A 102 -5.78 -2.59 1.70
N ALA A 103 -6.29 -1.45 1.24
CA ALA A 103 -7.67 -1.31 0.82
C ALA A 103 -8.00 -2.24 -0.36
N VAL A 104 -7.14 -2.30 -1.40
CA VAL A 104 -7.37 -3.21 -2.53
C VAL A 104 -7.32 -4.69 -2.12
N ILE A 105 -6.49 -5.06 -1.12
CA ILE A 105 -6.50 -6.40 -0.52
C ILE A 105 -7.81 -6.64 0.25
N SER A 106 -8.26 -5.66 1.05
CA SER A 106 -9.50 -5.78 1.82
C SER A 106 -10.73 -5.95 0.93
N LEU A 107 -10.75 -5.29 -0.23
CA LEU A 107 -11.84 -5.43 -1.20
C LEU A 107 -11.93 -6.84 -1.79
N MET A 108 -10.84 -7.64 -1.79
CA MET A 108 -10.89 -9.07 -2.15
C MET A 108 -11.70 -9.90 -1.13
N ALA A 109 -11.85 -9.41 0.10
CA ALA A 109 -12.64 -10.03 1.17
C ALA A 109 -14.03 -9.42 1.34
N SER A 110 -14.46 -8.60 0.38
CA SER A 110 -15.80 -8.00 0.37
C SER A 110 -16.68 -8.68 -0.66
N PRO A 111 -17.76 -9.39 -0.25
CA PRO A 111 -18.69 -10.00 -1.20
C PRO A 111 -19.34 -8.99 -2.15
N GLU A 112 -19.50 -7.73 -1.71
CA GLU A 112 -20.09 -6.67 -2.51
C GLU A 112 -19.12 -6.07 -3.53
N ALA A 113 -17.81 -6.09 -3.24
CA ALA A 113 -16.78 -5.57 -4.13
C ALA A 113 -16.31 -6.64 -5.13
N GLU A 114 -16.35 -7.92 -4.74
CA GLU A 114 -15.81 -9.04 -5.50
C GLU A 114 -16.20 -9.04 -7.00
N PRO A 115 -17.47 -8.83 -7.39
CA PRO A 115 -17.86 -8.84 -8.80
C PRO A 115 -17.47 -7.56 -9.58
N LEU A 116 -16.92 -6.53 -8.91
CA LEU A 116 -16.71 -5.21 -9.51
C LEU A 116 -15.30 -5.00 -10.07
N PHE A 117 -14.38 -5.95 -9.87
CA PHE A 117 -13.02 -5.91 -10.41
C PHE A 117 -12.48 -7.31 -10.71
N ASN A 118 -11.45 -7.37 -11.53
CA ASN A 118 -10.86 -8.64 -12.00
C ASN A 118 -9.48 -8.88 -11.38
N ARG A 119 -8.70 -7.81 -11.15
CA ARG A 119 -7.28 -7.87 -10.78
C ARG A 119 -6.94 -6.86 -9.71
N VAL A 120 -5.85 -7.15 -9.01
CA VAL A 120 -5.36 -6.31 -7.91
C VAL A 120 -3.86 -6.08 -8.09
N TRP A 121 -3.43 -4.82 -7.97
CA TRP A 121 -2.03 -4.46 -7.83
C TRP A 121 -1.85 -3.68 -6.52
N SER A 122 -1.25 -4.33 -5.53
CA SER A 122 -1.05 -3.78 -4.19
C SER A 122 0.40 -3.34 -4.01
N MET A 123 0.60 -2.04 -3.79
CA MET A 123 1.89 -1.40 -3.60
C MET A 123 2.08 -1.12 -2.11
N SER A 124 3.17 -1.63 -1.54
CA SER A 124 3.55 -1.41 -0.13
C SER A 124 2.38 -1.48 0.86
N PRO A 125 1.58 -2.57 0.84
CA PRO A 125 0.37 -2.63 1.66
C PRO A 125 0.68 -2.58 3.16
N SER A 126 0.02 -1.68 3.87
CA SER A 126 0.08 -1.61 5.33
C SER A 126 -0.89 -2.62 5.97
N ILE A 127 -0.67 -3.91 5.70
CA ILE A 127 -1.55 -5.01 6.12
C ILE A 127 -1.79 -5.02 7.63
N ASN A 128 -0.78 -4.67 8.41
CA ASN A 128 -0.86 -4.63 9.87
C ASN A 128 -1.79 -3.52 10.41
N GLN A 129 -2.29 -2.62 9.56
CA GLN A 129 -3.31 -1.64 9.93
C GLN A 129 -4.73 -2.24 9.95
N LEU A 130 -4.96 -3.35 9.24
CA LEU A 130 -6.26 -4.02 9.29
C LEU A 130 -6.54 -4.50 10.71
N ARG A 131 -7.64 -4.04 11.29
CA ARG A 131 -7.90 -4.27 12.71
C ARG A 131 -9.02 -5.27 12.97
N SER A 132 -8.98 -5.89 14.15
CA SER A 132 -10.05 -6.73 14.67
C SER A 132 -11.21 -5.87 15.23
N GLN A 133 -12.38 -6.48 15.40
CA GLN A 133 -13.52 -5.83 16.07
C GLN A 133 -13.19 -5.38 17.50
N VAL A 134 -12.43 -6.18 18.25
CA VAL A 134 -11.98 -5.81 19.61
C VAL A 134 -11.18 -4.50 19.54
N ARG A 135 -10.23 -4.41 18.62
CA ARG A 135 -9.41 -3.22 18.46
C ARG A 135 -10.21 -2.01 17.99
N ALA A 136 -11.18 -2.23 17.12
CA ALA A 136 -12.10 -1.18 16.66
C ALA A 136 -12.95 -0.63 17.79
N GLN A 137 -13.42 -1.50 18.70
CA GLN A 137 -14.20 -1.12 19.87
C GLN A 137 -13.37 -0.30 20.88
N GLU A 138 -12.11 -0.68 21.14
CA GLU A 138 -11.20 0.09 22.00
C GLU A 138 -11.03 1.54 21.51
N TRP A 139 -10.80 1.72 20.20
CA TRP A 139 -10.67 3.05 19.61
C TRP A 139 -11.99 3.80 19.55
N LEU A 140 -13.11 3.12 19.38
CA LEU A 140 -14.44 3.72 19.44
C LEU A 140 -14.74 4.32 20.83
N GLU A 141 -14.46 3.57 21.88
CA GLU A 141 -14.64 4.04 23.26
C GLU A 141 -13.72 5.23 23.58
N ALA A 142 -12.47 5.16 23.13
CA ALA A 142 -11.55 6.28 23.25
C ALA A 142 -12.06 7.52 22.49
N PHE A 143 -12.60 7.35 21.27
CA PHE A 143 -13.21 8.45 20.52
C PHE A 143 -14.41 9.04 21.27
N PHE A 144 -15.33 8.21 21.76
CA PHE A 144 -16.50 8.66 22.50
C PHE A 144 -16.13 9.50 23.72
N LYS A 145 -15.12 9.07 24.48
CA LYS A 145 -14.61 9.81 25.62
C LYS A 145 -14.12 11.21 25.24
N HIS A 146 -13.39 11.35 24.13
CA HIS A 146 -12.86 12.63 23.69
C HIS A 146 -13.90 13.51 22.97
N ALA A 147 -14.90 12.90 22.33
CA ALA A 147 -15.97 13.59 21.65
C ALA A 147 -17.12 14.00 22.60
N GLY A 148 -17.18 13.45 23.82
CA GLY A 148 -18.24 13.68 24.80
C GLY A 148 -19.58 13.05 24.42
N VAL A 149 -19.54 11.88 23.78
CA VAL A 149 -20.73 11.10 23.35
C VAL A 149 -20.61 9.66 23.83
N THR A 150 -21.67 8.86 23.69
CA THR A 150 -21.69 7.47 24.14
C THR A 150 -22.16 6.50 23.06
N THR A 151 -22.66 6.98 21.92
CA THR A 151 -23.11 6.14 20.81
C THR A 151 -22.68 6.68 19.45
N ILE A 152 -22.71 5.82 18.43
CA ILE A 152 -22.40 6.18 17.04
C ILE A 152 -23.43 7.20 16.50
N GLU A 153 -24.70 7.03 16.85
CA GLU A 153 -25.77 7.96 16.44
C GLU A 153 -25.52 9.36 16.97
N GLN A 154 -25.08 9.47 18.23
CA GLN A 154 -24.67 10.76 18.81
C GLN A 154 -23.45 11.34 18.10
N SER A 155 -22.47 10.48 17.73
CA SER A 155 -21.30 10.93 16.97
C SER A 155 -21.67 11.51 15.62
N ALA A 156 -22.65 10.91 14.93
CA ALA A 156 -23.12 11.36 13.63
C ALA A 156 -23.82 12.73 13.66
N LEU A 157 -24.27 13.15 14.83
CA LEU A 157 -24.92 14.45 15.06
C LEU A 157 -23.96 15.55 15.54
N LEU A 158 -22.70 15.23 15.76
CA LEU A 158 -21.69 16.20 16.19
C LEU A 158 -21.36 17.19 15.07
N PRO A 159 -21.11 18.47 15.43
CA PRO A 159 -20.43 19.37 14.51
C PRO A 159 -19.10 18.80 14.04
N LEU A 160 -18.76 19.00 12.76
CA LEU A 160 -17.54 18.47 12.14
C LEU A 160 -16.28 18.82 12.95
N GLU A 161 -16.21 20.04 13.47
CA GLU A 161 -15.06 20.52 14.26
C GLU A 161 -14.84 19.66 15.52
N LYS A 162 -15.91 19.19 16.17
CA LYS A 162 -15.82 18.29 17.34
C LYS A 162 -15.34 16.91 16.96
N VAL A 163 -15.78 16.37 15.83
CA VAL A 163 -15.30 15.10 15.27
C VAL A 163 -13.81 15.18 14.99
N LEU A 164 -13.38 16.23 14.26
CA LEU A 164 -11.97 16.44 13.91
C LEU A 164 -11.09 16.70 15.14
N GLN A 165 -11.60 17.40 16.16
CA GLN A 165 -10.86 17.60 17.40
C GLN A 165 -10.64 16.30 18.17
N ALA A 166 -11.66 15.45 18.29
CA ALA A 166 -11.55 14.14 18.93
C ALA A 166 -10.56 13.25 18.13
N GLN A 167 -10.66 13.22 16.81
CA GLN A 167 -9.72 12.54 15.93
C GLN A 167 -8.27 13.01 16.16
N LYS A 168 -8.03 14.32 16.16
CA LYS A 168 -6.71 14.91 16.39
C LYS A 168 -6.14 14.47 17.75
N THR A 169 -6.97 14.45 18.78
CA THR A 169 -6.55 14.02 20.11
C THR A 169 -6.14 12.55 20.13
N LEU A 170 -6.89 11.66 19.46
CA LEU A 170 -6.53 10.25 19.36
C LEU A 170 -5.21 10.04 18.61
N LEU A 171 -5.02 10.71 17.47
CA LEU A 171 -3.82 10.60 16.65
C LEU A 171 -2.56 11.15 17.36
N ALA A 172 -2.74 12.05 18.32
CA ALA A 172 -1.64 12.61 19.13
C ALA A 172 -1.29 11.75 20.37
N MET A 173 -2.01 10.66 20.63
CA MET A 173 -1.71 9.78 21.76
C MET A 173 -0.35 9.10 21.57
N PRO A 174 0.42 8.84 22.66
CA PRO A 174 1.74 8.21 22.60
C PRO A 174 1.75 6.77 22.06
N SER A 175 0.59 6.18 21.84
CA SER A 175 0.49 4.87 21.21
C SER A 175 1.00 5.00 19.77
N LYS A 176 2.04 4.26 19.41
CA LYS A 176 2.51 4.13 18.01
C LYS A 176 1.52 3.33 17.14
N ALA A 177 0.22 3.43 17.43
CA ALA A 177 -0.80 2.64 16.78
C ALA A 177 -1.20 3.29 15.44
N PHE A 178 -0.87 2.63 14.36
CA PHE A 178 -1.28 3.04 13.01
C PHE A 178 -2.69 2.57 12.65
N ASP A 179 -3.37 1.85 13.55
CA ASP A 179 -4.69 1.22 13.34
C ASP A 179 -5.88 1.97 13.96
N ILE A 180 -5.67 3.23 14.39
CA ILE A 180 -6.72 4.03 15.05
C ILE A 180 -7.94 4.18 14.13
N PHE A 181 -7.72 4.49 12.87
CA PHE A 181 -8.74 4.57 11.83
C PHE A 181 -8.32 3.68 10.65
N ALA A 182 -8.91 2.51 10.54
CA ALA A 182 -8.60 1.54 9.51
C ALA A 182 -9.78 0.61 9.25
N PRO A 183 -9.81 -0.14 8.15
CA PRO A 183 -10.82 -1.16 7.92
C PRO A 183 -10.84 -2.20 9.04
N THR A 184 -12.05 -2.54 9.49
CA THR A 184 -12.29 -3.50 10.56
C THR A 184 -12.77 -4.81 9.95
N ALA A 185 -12.04 -5.89 10.22
CA ALA A 185 -12.42 -7.24 9.83
C ALA A 185 -13.74 -7.65 10.54
N GLY A 186 -14.69 -8.18 9.76
CA GLY A 186 -16.03 -8.49 10.25
C GLY A 186 -16.93 -7.27 10.52
N GLY A 187 -16.45 -6.07 10.21
CA GLY A 187 -17.27 -4.87 10.16
C GLY A 187 -18.09 -4.78 8.87
N VAL A 188 -18.88 -3.72 8.73
CA VAL A 188 -19.79 -3.57 7.59
C VAL A 188 -19.06 -3.69 6.25
N GLY A 189 -19.53 -4.58 5.38
CA GLY A 189 -19.02 -4.79 4.03
C GLY A 189 -17.73 -5.63 3.92
N LEU A 190 -17.16 -6.10 5.03
CA LEU A 190 -15.97 -6.94 5.05
C LEU A 190 -16.16 -8.22 5.86
N ASN A 191 -15.63 -9.32 5.36
CA ASN A 191 -15.59 -10.59 6.10
C ASN A 191 -14.62 -10.52 7.29
N THR A 192 -14.73 -11.51 8.20
CA THR A 192 -13.89 -11.58 9.41
C THR A 192 -12.46 -12.02 9.14
N ASP A 193 -12.21 -12.77 8.08
CA ASP A 193 -10.89 -13.28 7.69
C ASP A 193 -10.41 -12.61 6.40
N ILE A 194 -10.11 -11.32 6.47
CA ILE A 194 -9.71 -10.53 5.27
C ILE A 194 -8.52 -11.18 4.53
N LEU A 195 -7.49 -11.57 5.25
CA LEU A 195 -6.28 -12.11 4.63
C LEU A 195 -6.48 -13.53 4.11
N GLY A 196 -7.24 -14.37 4.83
CA GLY A 196 -7.60 -15.69 4.35
C GLY A 196 -8.49 -15.64 3.11
N ASP A 197 -9.44 -14.72 3.04
CA ASP A 197 -10.28 -14.53 1.85
C ASP A 197 -9.45 -13.99 0.67
N ALA A 198 -8.57 -13.02 0.91
CA ALA A 198 -7.63 -12.57 -0.10
C ALA A 198 -6.70 -13.70 -0.58
N ALA A 199 -6.28 -14.60 0.32
CA ALA A 199 -5.48 -15.76 -0.05
C ALA A 199 -6.26 -16.76 -0.90
N ARG A 200 -7.52 -17.01 -0.59
CA ARG A 200 -8.42 -17.93 -1.33
C ARG A 200 -8.97 -17.35 -2.64
N SER A 201 -8.91 -16.04 -2.81
CA SER A 201 -9.46 -15.37 -4.00
C SER A 201 -8.76 -15.82 -5.28
N GLY A 202 -9.53 -16.24 -6.28
CA GLY A 202 -9.01 -16.60 -7.62
C GLY A 202 -8.57 -15.41 -8.48
N LYS A 203 -8.68 -14.17 -7.97
CA LYS A 203 -8.26 -12.97 -8.72
C LYS A 203 -6.73 -12.90 -8.83
N GLN A 204 -6.24 -12.38 -9.95
CA GLN A 204 -4.81 -12.12 -10.13
C GLN A 204 -4.36 -11.01 -9.17
N LEU A 205 -3.28 -11.27 -8.43
CA LEU A 205 -2.72 -10.35 -7.45
C LEU A 205 -1.23 -10.11 -7.70
N ILE A 206 -0.85 -8.85 -7.85
CA ILE A 206 0.54 -8.42 -7.70
C ILE A 206 0.68 -7.70 -6.36
N VAL A 207 1.69 -8.08 -5.59
CA VAL A 207 2.07 -7.40 -4.35
C VAL A 207 3.52 -6.95 -4.46
N GLY A 208 3.81 -5.71 -4.10
CA GLY A 208 5.17 -5.23 -4.06
C GLY A 208 5.46 -4.39 -2.82
N THR A 209 6.75 -4.19 -2.55
CA THR A 209 7.24 -3.33 -1.48
C THR A 209 8.49 -2.58 -1.94
N ASN A 210 8.78 -1.47 -1.26
CA ASN A 210 10.02 -0.75 -1.45
C ASN A 210 11.10 -1.30 -0.49
N ARG A 211 12.38 -1.12 -0.85
CA ARG A 211 13.50 -1.67 -0.08
C ARG A 211 13.64 -1.05 1.30
N ASP A 212 13.40 0.25 1.40
CA ASP A 212 13.71 1.06 2.58
C ASP A 212 12.47 1.80 3.12
N GLU A 213 11.28 1.15 3.08
CA GLU A 213 9.96 1.74 3.39
C GLU A 213 10.00 2.69 4.61
N ASN A 214 10.54 2.19 5.72
CA ASN A 214 10.48 2.89 6.99
C ASN A 214 11.40 4.12 7.06
N ARG A 215 12.30 4.33 6.08
CA ARG A 215 13.15 5.54 6.02
C ARG A 215 12.33 6.82 5.89
N LEU A 216 11.15 6.77 5.29
CA LEU A 216 10.24 7.92 5.21
C LEU A 216 9.93 8.52 6.59
N TRP A 217 9.81 7.68 7.61
CA TRP A 217 9.50 8.12 8.98
C TRP A 217 10.74 8.21 9.87
N SER A 218 11.64 7.23 9.79
CA SER A 218 12.82 7.16 10.64
C SER A 218 13.81 8.30 10.39
N LEU A 219 13.85 8.84 9.18
CA LEU A 219 14.68 10.00 8.86
C LEU A 219 14.29 11.24 9.68
N PHE A 220 13.02 11.38 10.01
CA PHE A 220 12.48 12.50 10.75
C PHE A 220 12.15 12.17 12.22
N ASP A 221 12.52 10.97 12.69
CA ASP A 221 12.33 10.57 14.09
C ASP A 221 13.49 11.05 14.94
N PRO A 222 13.30 12.07 15.81
CA PRO A 222 14.40 12.60 16.65
C PRO A 222 14.98 11.52 17.57
N SER A 223 14.22 10.50 17.91
CA SER A 223 14.71 9.42 18.77
C SER A 223 15.72 8.51 18.06
N LEU A 224 15.80 8.56 16.75
CA LEU A 224 16.69 7.74 15.92
C LEU A 224 17.83 8.54 15.30
N ALA A 225 17.77 9.87 15.30
CA ALA A 225 18.73 10.75 14.61
C ALA A 225 20.19 10.47 14.96
N ASP A 226 20.47 10.17 16.24
CA ASP A 226 21.81 9.85 16.75
C ASP A 226 21.88 8.40 17.27
N ALA A 227 21.21 7.47 16.57
CA ALA A 227 21.21 6.07 16.99
C ALA A 227 22.63 5.50 17.00
N THR A 228 23.05 5.00 18.17
CA THR A 228 24.36 4.38 18.38
C THR A 228 24.32 2.88 18.12
N GLN A 229 25.51 2.27 18.02
CA GLN A 229 25.64 0.81 17.96
C GLN A 229 25.03 0.12 19.19
N GLU A 230 25.09 0.73 20.36
CA GLU A 230 24.45 0.22 21.57
C GLU A 230 22.93 0.21 21.43
N LYS A 231 22.34 1.28 20.89
CA LYS A 231 20.89 1.33 20.60
C LYS A 231 20.47 0.23 19.61
N TRP A 232 21.25 0.00 18.55
CA TRP A 232 21.02 -1.08 17.61
C TRP A 232 21.06 -2.46 18.29
N ASN A 233 22.07 -2.69 19.16
CA ASN A 233 22.20 -3.93 19.91
C ASN A 233 21.00 -4.17 20.85
N THR A 234 20.57 -3.12 21.58
CA THR A 234 19.39 -3.17 22.45
C THR A 234 18.13 -3.46 21.64
N PHE A 235 17.90 -2.71 20.56
CA PHE A 235 16.75 -2.87 19.69
C PHE A 235 16.65 -4.29 19.10
N THR A 236 17.76 -4.86 18.64
CA THR A 236 17.77 -6.23 18.11
C THR A 236 17.47 -7.27 19.19
N THR A 237 17.96 -7.05 20.42
CA THR A 237 17.68 -7.93 21.56
C THR A 237 16.20 -7.90 21.93
N GLU A 238 15.62 -6.73 22.02
CA GLU A 238 14.18 -6.55 22.33
C GLU A 238 13.27 -7.12 21.22
N THR A 239 13.67 -6.97 19.97
CA THR A 239 12.84 -7.38 18.82
C THR A 239 12.94 -8.88 18.54
N PHE A 240 14.14 -9.46 18.61
CA PHE A 240 14.40 -10.84 18.16
C PHE A 240 14.70 -11.82 19.28
N GLY A 241 14.91 -11.36 20.53
CA GLY A 241 15.19 -12.22 21.67
C GLY A 241 16.41 -13.11 21.44
N GLU A 242 16.26 -14.42 21.54
CA GLU A 242 17.33 -15.39 21.34
C GLU A 242 17.96 -15.36 19.94
N ARG A 243 17.23 -14.86 18.93
CA ARG A 243 17.72 -14.69 17.54
C ARG A 243 18.44 -13.37 17.30
N ALA A 244 18.62 -12.52 18.31
CA ALA A 244 19.21 -11.19 18.16
C ALA A 244 20.57 -11.19 17.46
N ALA A 245 21.47 -12.09 17.82
CA ALA A 245 22.80 -12.19 17.20
C ALA A 245 22.69 -12.57 15.71
N GLN A 246 21.82 -13.51 15.37
CA GLN A 246 21.56 -13.91 13.99
C GLN A 246 20.94 -12.76 13.19
N ALA A 247 19.95 -12.07 13.75
CA ALA A 247 19.30 -10.93 13.12
C ALA A 247 20.31 -9.80 12.84
N LYS A 248 21.11 -9.44 13.85
CA LYS A 248 22.16 -8.44 13.72
C LYS A 248 23.12 -8.77 12.57
N ALA A 249 23.66 -9.97 12.56
CA ALA A 249 24.58 -10.42 11.51
C ALA A 249 23.94 -10.39 10.11
N ALA A 250 22.68 -10.80 9.99
CA ALA A 250 21.97 -10.81 8.72
C ALA A 250 21.75 -9.39 8.18
N TYR A 251 21.24 -8.46 9.01
CA TYR A 251 21.02 -7.08 8.58
C TYR A 251 22.31 -6.33 8.25
N GLU A 252 23.35 -6.47 9.09
CA GLU A 252 24.66 -5.84 8.84
C GLU A 252 25.35 -6.38 7.58
N SER A 253 25.21 -7.69 7.30
CA SER A 253 25.77 -8.32 6.09
C SER A 253 25.09 -7.87 4.81
N LEU A 254 23.76 -7.73 4.82
CA LEU A 254 22.97 -7.34 3.64
C LEU A 254 22.96 -5.81 3.43
N ARG A 255 23.36 -5.05 4.42
CA ARG A 255 23.42 -3.59 4.39
C ARG A 255 24.77 -3.08 4.94
N PRO A 256 25.87 -3.41 4.23
CA PRO A 256 27.22 -3.05 4.70
C PRO A 256 27.39 -1.53 4.73
N GLY A 257 27.89 -1.01 5.85
CA GLY A 257 28.17 0.42 6.03
C GLY A 257 26.95 1.27 6.40
N GLU A 258 25.75 0.67 6.53
CA GLU A 258 24.58 1.41 6.98
C GLU A 258 24.68 1.83 8.45
N THR A 259 24.09 2.98 8.76
CA THR A 259 24.03 3.50 10.13
C THR A 259 23.09 2.66 11.02
N PRO A 260 23.26 2.70 12.35
CA PRO A 260 22.30 2.07 13.27
C PRO A 260 20.85 2.53 13.07
N GLN A 261 20.62 3.80 12.76
CA GLN A 261 19.30 4.32 12.37
C GLN A 261 18.72 3.58 11.16
N ASN A 262 19.52 3.43 10.11
CA ASN A 262 19.08 2.76 8.88
C ASN A 262 18.86 1.25 9.07
N LEU A 263 19.64 0.60 9.92
CA LEU A 263 19.44 -0.80 10.29
C LEU A 263 18.13 -0.99 11.08
N ILE A 264 17.82 -0.12 12.04
CA ILE A 264 16.54 -0.10 12.76
C ILE A 264 15.38 0.13 11.77
N SER A 265 15.56 1.09 10.86
CA SER A 265 14.59 1.36 9.79
C SER A 265 14.34 0.14 8.89
N ALA A 266 15.39 -0.63 8.55
CA ALA A 266 15.25 -1.83 7.75
C ALA A 266 14.41 -2.91 8.46
N VAL A 267 14.58 -3.10 9.77
CA VAL A 267 13.71 -3.98 10.56
C VAL A 267 12.26 -3.49 10.54
N GLY A 268 12.04 -2.18 10.67
CA GLY A 268 10.71 -1.58 10.55
C GLY A 268 10.07 -1.81 9.18
N THR A 269 10.87 -1.74 8.10
CA THR A 269 10.44 -2.07 6.74
C THR A 269 9.98 -3.52 6.64
N ASP A 270 10.78 -4.44 7.11
CA ASP A 270 10.45 -5.87 7.08
C ASP A 270 9.20 -6.18 7.90
N THR A 271 9.15 -5.71 9.13
CA THR A 271 8.03 -5.98 10.05
C THR A 271 6.71 -5.34 9.57
N GLY A 272 6.80 -4.11 9.05
CA GLY A 272 5.62 -3.31 8.67
C GLY A 272 5.04 -3.68 7.32
N PHE A 273 5.89 -4.01 6.35
CA PHE A 273 5.49 -4.11 4.95
C PHE A 273 5.91 -5.43 4.29
N ARG A 274 7.20 -5.71 4.23
CA ARG A 274 7.73 -6.78 3.38
C ARG A 274 7.31 -8.17 3.85
N GLN A 275 7.44 -8.47 5.14
CA GLN A 275 7.09 -9.79 5.65
C GLN A 275 5.58 -10.05 5.63
N PRO A 276 4.69 -9.10 5.99
CA PRO A 276 3.25 -9.28 5.78
C PRO A 276 2.86 -9.51 4.31
N ALA A 277 3.44 -8.73 3.38
CA ALA A 277 3.21 -8.90 1.94
C ALA A 277 3.65 -10.27 1.44
N ARG A 278 4.85 -10.73 1.85
CA ARG A 278 5.38 -12.05 1.50
C ARG A 278 4.51 -13.17 2.04
N ARG A 279 4.08 -13.11 3.31
CA ARG A 279 3.19 -14.12 3.90
C ARG A 279 1.88 -14.27 3.13
N LEU A 280 1.31 -13.17 2.64
CA LEU A 280 0.15 -13.23 1.77
C LEU A 280 0.48 -13.95 0.46
N CYS A 281 1.62 -13.64 -0.18
CA CYS A 281 2.06 -14.34 -1.39
C CYS A 281 2.28 -15.85 -1.15
N GLU A 282 2.90 -16.23 -0.02
CA GLU A 282 3.11 -17.63 0.37
C GLU A 282 1.79 -18.37 0.61
N ALA A 283 0.86 -17.76 1.34
CA ALA A 283 -0.47 -18.32 1.55
C ALA A 283 -1.22 -18.54 0.22
N ARG A 284 -1.13 -17.58 -0.70
CA ARG A 284 -1.72 -17.68 -2.02
C ARG A 284 -1.04 -18.74 -2.90
N SER A 285 0.27 -18.84 -2.84
CA SER A 285 1.03 -19.87 -3.54
C SER A 285 0.63 -21.29 -3.08
N THR A 286 0.46 -21.49 -1.77
CA THR A 286 0.01 -22.77 -1.21
C THR A 286 -1.38 -23.18 -1.73
N LEU A 287 -2.22 -22.19 -2.06
CA LEU A 287 -3.57 -22.40 -2.61
C LEU A 287 -3.60 -22.39 -4.15
N ASN A 288 -2.44 -22.29 -4.81
CA ASN A 288 -2.29 -22.17 -6.27
C ASN A 288 -3.09 -21.00 -6.87
N THR A 289 -3.25 -19.90 -6.14
CA THR A 289 -3.89 -18.70 -6.66
C THR A 289 -2.88 -17.80 -7.38
N PRO A 290 -3.26 -17.16 -8.52
CA PRO A 290 -2.34 -16.42 -9.36
C PRO A 290 -1.79 -15.19 -8.64
N THR A 291 -0.49 -15.21 -8.35
CA THR A 291 0.18 -14.22 -7.51
C THR A 291 1.58 -13.92 -8.03
N TRP A 292 1.98 -12.66 -7.99
CA TRP A 292 3.32 -12.20 -8.35
C TRP A 292 3.82 -11.22 -7.31
N MET A 293 5.15 -11.12 -7.19
CA MET A 293 5.78 -10.19 -6.26
C MET A 293 6.80 -9.32 -7.00
N TYR A 294 6.85 -8.02 -6.64
CA TYR A 294 7.94 -7.14 -7.04
C TYR A 294 8.62 -6.50 -5.83
N TRP A 295 9.82 -6.01 -6.05
CA TRP A 295 10.62 -5.28 -5.07
C TRP A 295 11.21 -4.03 -5.73
N PHE A 296 10.78 -2.86 -5.29
CA PHE A 296 11.28 -1.59 -5.79
C PHE A 296 12.52 -1.19 -4.98
N THR A 297 13.70 -1.16 -5.63
CA THR A 297 14.98 -0.96 -4.94
C THR A 297 15.75 0.26 -5.45
N PHE A 298 15.17 1.02 -6.41
CA PHE A 298 15.77 2.28 -6.83
C PHE A 298 15.79 3.27 -5.66
N ALA A 299 16.99 3.75 -5.32
CA ALA A 299 17.18 4.73 -4.26
C ALA A 299 17.06 6.15 -4.80
N SER A 300 16.29 6.98 -4.09
CA SER A 300 16.22 8.42 -4.36
C SER A 300 17.57 9.08 -4.12
N THR A 301 17.95 10.04 -4.97
CA THR A 301 19.09 10.93 -4.75
C THR A 301 18.74 12.15 -3.92
N ALA A 302 17.46 12.36 -3.61
CA ALA A 302 17.01 13.47 -2.74
C ALA A 302 17.58 13.32 -1.33
N PHE A 303 17.81 14.44 -0.66
CA PHE A 303 18.38 14.51 0.69
C PHE A 303 19.71 13.72 0.80
N ASP A 304 20.58 13.87 -0.18
CA ASP A 304 21.87 13.16 -0.27
C ASP A 304 21.71 11.63 -0.17
N GLY A 305 20.60 11.09 -0.69
CA GLY A 305 20.31 9.65 -0.68
C GLY A 305 19.75 9.11 0.64
N ALA A 306 19.51 9.95 1.64
CA ALA A 306 19.06 9.51 2.97
C ALA A 306 17.71 8.77 2.94
N LEU A 307 16.83 9.09 1.99
CA LEU A 307 15.55 8.41 1.82
C LEU A 307 15.69 6.96 1.36
N GLY A 308 16.76 6.63 0.62
CA GLY A 308 16.86 5.33 -0.02
C GLY A 308 15.67 5.05 -0.95
N SER A 309 15.22 3.80 -0.99
CA SER A 309 13.97 3.40 -1.65
C SER A 309 12.82 3.41 -0.63
N CYS A 310 12.44 4.61 -0.16
CA CYS A 310 11.49 4.78 0.94
C CYS A 310 10.04 4.51 0.52
N HIS A 311 9.14 4.51 1.51
CA HIS A 311 7.69 4.38 1.31
C HIS A 311 7.15 5.41 0.33
N ALA A 312 6.23 5.01 -0.52
CA ALA A 312 5.57 5.81 -1.57
C ALA A 312 6.50 6.32 -2.70
N LEU A 313 7.81 5.99 -2.66
CA LEU A 313 8.75 6.41 -3.70
C LEU A 313 8.37 5.86 -5.09
N ASP A 314 7.79 4.68 -5.14
CA ASP A 314 7.40 3.99 -6.38
C ASP A 314 6.16 4.59 -7.06
N ILE A 315 5.38 5.45 -6.38
CA ILE A 315 4.14 6.02 -6.93
C ILE A 315 4.39 6.88 -8.20
N PRO A 316 5.28 7.89 -8.20
CA PRO A 316 5.55 8.68 -9.40
C PRO A 316 6.06 7.83 -10.58
N PHE A 317 6.76 6.74 -10.28
CA PHE A 317 7.22 5.77 -11.29
C PHE A 317 6.07 4.91 -11.84
N ALA A 318 5.15 4.49 -10.97
CA ALA A 318 3.97 3.72 -11.37
C ALA A 318 3.04 4.51 -12.29
N PHE A 319 2.90 5.81 -12.05
CA PHE A 319 2.10 6.71 -12.88
C PHE A 319 2.85 7.30 -14.06
N ASP A 320 4.19 7.12 -14.15
CA ASP A 320 5.06 7.73 -15.17
C ASP A 320 4.85 9.26 -15.26
N ASN A 321 4.83 9.93 -14.10
CA ASN A 321 4.59 11.35 -13.98
C ASN A 321 5.66 12.08 -13.13
N LEU A 322 6.92 11.78 -13.40
CA LEU A 322 8.08 12.32 -12.68
C LEU A 322 8.21 13.85 -12.76
N ASP A 323 7.51 14.49 -13.69
CA ASP A 323 7.47 15.94 -13.87
C ASP A 323 6.36 16.61 -13.03
N ALA A 324 5.55 15.83 -12.28
CA ALA A 324 4.52 16.38 -11.42
C ALA A 324 5.15 17.18 -10.28
N ALA A 325 4.43 18.23 -9.82
CA ALA A 325 4.91 19.11 -8.77
C ALA A 325 5.30 18.32 -7.50
N GLY A 326 6.51 18.55 -7.01
CA GLY A 326 7.07 17.93 -5.80
C GLY A 326 7.68 16.54 -6.00
N THR A 327 7.57 15.92 -7.16
CA THR A 327 8.13 14.58 -7.39
C THR A 327 9.65 14.58 -7.36
N GLU A 328 10.31 15.56 -7.95
CA GLU A 328 11.79 15.64 -7.97
C GLU A 328 12.35 15.81 -6.56
N MET A 329 11.71 16.61 -5.70
CA MET A 329 12.10 16.74 -4.29
C MET A 329 12.07 15.41 -3.54
N PHE A 330 11.32 14.44 -4.03
CA PHE A 330 11.14 13.12 -3.40
C PHE A 330 11.93 12.02 -4.12
N THR A 331 11.90 12.00 -5.45
CA THR A 331 12.56 10.97 -6.27
C THR A 331 14.02 11.29 -6.59
N GLY A 332 14.45 12.54 -6.36
CA GLY A 332 15.77 13.03 -6.75
C GLY A 332 15.84 13.36 -8.25
N ASP A 333 17.05 13.52 -8.78
CA ASP A 333 17.38 14.02 -10.11
C ASP A 333 18.12 13.00 -11.01
N SER A 334 18.21 11.74 -10.56
CA SER A 334 18.91 10.69 -11.33
C SER A 334 18.38 10.60 -12.76
N PRO A 335 19.25 10.61 -13.79
CA PRO A 335 18.84 10.51 -15.21
C PRO A 335 18.16 9.17 -15.54
N GLN A 336 18.32 8.16 -14.69
CA GLN A 336 17.73 6.83 -14.89
C GLN A 336 16.25 6.76 -14.53
N ARG A 337 15.72 7.75 -13.79
CA ARG A 337 14.31 7.77 -13.32
C ARG A 337 13.31 7.55 -14.46
N ALA A 338 13.49 8.22 -15.58
CA ALA A 338 12.56 8.14 -16.71
C ALA A 338 12.47 6.72 -17.30
N ALA A 339 13.59 6.01 -17.41
CA ALA A 339 13.59 4.63 -17.89
C ALA A 339 12.89 3.67 -16.92
N ILE A 340 13.09 3.87 -15.62
CA ILE A 340 12.44 3.08 -14.56
C ILE A 340 10.94 3.33 -14.57
N ALA A 341 10.50 4.60 -14.64
CA ALA A 341 9.09 4.97 -14.67
C ALA A 341 8.39 4.39 -15.91
N ASN A 342 9.00 4.56 -17.10
CA ASN A 342 8.48 3.97 -18.34
C ASN A 342 8.31 2.45 -18.22
N ARG A 343 9.27 1.75 -17.62
CA ARG A 343 9.21 0.30 -17.43
C ARG A 343 8.13 -0.08 -16.43
N PHE A 344 8.08 0.55 -15.28
CA PHE A 344 7.12 0.20 -14.23
C PHE A 344 5.68 0.47 -14.66
N ALA A 345 5.41 1.64 -15.25
CA ALA A 345 4.10 1.95 -15.82
C ALA A 345 3.70 0.95 -16.92
N SER A 346 4.68 0.51 -17.76
CA SER A 346 4.41 -0.49 -18.79
C SER A 346 4.01 -1.85 -18.20
N GLU A 347 4.60 -2.29 -17.09
CA GLU A 347 4.21 -3.53 -16.42
C GLU A 347 2.79 -3.44 -15.84
N ILE A 348 2.40 -2.29 -15.26
CA ILE A 348 1.03 -2.06 -14.77
C ILE A 348 0.01 -2.17 -15.91
N VAL A 349 0.30 -1.51 -17.03
CA VAL A 349 -0.56 -1.56 -18.22
C VAL A 349 -0.60 -2.96 -18.82
N HIS A 350 0.53 -3.65 -18.93
CA HIS A 350 0.60 -5.03 -19.40
C HIS A 350 -0.27 -5.95 -18.54
N PHE A 351 -0.16 -5.85 -17.22
CA PHE A 351 -1.00 -6.62 -16.31
C PHE A 351 -2.50 -6.32 -16.47
N ALA A 352 -2.87 -5.06 -16.64
CA ALA A 352 -4.26 -4.67 -16.86
C ALA A 352 -4.83 -5.22 -18.19
N ILE A 353 -4.00 -5.34 -19.22
CA ILE A 353 -4.40 -5.88 -20.53
C ILE A 353 -4.47 -7.41 -20.50
N HIS A 354 -3.42 -8.07 -20.00
CA HIS A 354 -3.20 -9.51 -20.20
C HIS A 354 -3.58 -10.37 -18.98
N GLY A 355 -3.73 -9.77 -17.78
CA GLY A 355 -4.03 -10.49 -16.55
C GLY A 355 -2.82 -11.16 -15.88
N HIS A 356 -1.65 -11.00 -16.46
CA HIS A 356 -0.37 -11.46 -15.89
C HIS A 356 0.73 -10.44 -16.23
N PRO A 357 1.74 -10.28 -15.39
CA PRO A 357 2.89 -9.44 -15.70
C PRO A 357 3.90 -10.19 -16.61
N SER A 358 5.00 -9.53 -16.93
CA SER A 358 6.03 -10.08 -17.81
C SER A 358 6.99 -11.07 -17.12
N TRP A 359 6.82 -11.31 -15.82
CA TRP A 359 7.70 -12.20 -15.04
C TRP A 359 6.97 -13.42 -14.47
N ALA A 360 7.75 -14.37 -13.93
CA ALA A 360 7.23 -15.63 -13.39
C ALA A 360 6.34 -15.41 -12.16
N GLN A 361 5.33 -16.25 -12.02
CA GLN A 361 4.46 -16.30 -10.84
C GLN A 361 5.28 -16.64 -9.59
N TYR A 362 4.87 -16.06 -8.46
CA TYR A 362 5.45 -16.35 -7.15
C TYR A 362 5.08 -17.76 -6.69
N ASP A 363 6.06 -18.52 -6.23
CA ASP A 363 5.89 -19.82 -5.58
C ASP A 363 6.75 -19.90 -4.32
N CYS A 364 6.43 -20.86 -3.44
CA CYS A 364 7.15 -21.05 -2.17
C CYS A 364 8.54 -21.67 -2.33
N GLU A 365 8.93 -22.18 -3.49
CA GLU A 365 10.24 -22.77 -3.75
C GLU A 365 11.22 -21.69 -4.20
N THR A 366 10.89 -20.99 -5.27
CA THR A 366 11.74 -19.96 -5.88
C THR A 366 11.55 -18.58 -5.27
N ARG A 367 10.36 -18.28 -4.74
CA ARG A 367 9.97 -16.95 -4.28
C ARG A 367 10.31 -15.85 -5.28
N SER A 368 10.01 -16.16 -6.56
CA SER A 368 10.29 -15.26 -7.69
C SER A 368 9.79 -13.85 -7.43
N THR A 369 10.71 -12.88 -7.41
CA THR A 369 10.43 -11.48 -7.12
C THR A 369 11.09 -10.61 -8.18
N LEU A 370 10.31 -9.79 -8.89
CA LEU A 370 10.87 -8.84 -9.85
C LEU A 370 11.50 -7.67 -9.12
N GLU A 371 12.81 -7.51 -9.23
CA GLU A 371 13.48 -6.29 -8.79
C GLU A 371 13.29 -5.19 -9.82
N ILE A 372 12.81 -4.03 -9.37
CA ILE A 372 12.64 -2.81 -10.16
C ILE A 372 13.67 -1.79 -9.71
N ASN A 373 14.67 -1.59 -10.56
CA ASN A 373 15.77 -0.65 -10.37
C ASN A 373 16.22 -0.15 -11.75
N THR A 374 17.41 0.37 -11.86
CA THR A 374 18.08 0.73 -13.13
C THR A 374 18.20 -0.46 -14.09
N SER A 375 18.38 -1.65 -13.56
CA SER A 375 18.16 -2.94 -14.24
C SER A 375 16.90 -3.60 -13.70
N VAL A 376 16.28 -4.45 -14.50
CA VAL A 376 15.15 -5.29 -14.08
C VAL A 376 15.65 -6.72 -14.00
N THR A 377 15.59 -7.29 -12.81
CA THR A 377 16.14 -8.62 -12.53
C THR A 377 15.09 -9.47 -11.84
N LEU A 378 14.91 -10.70 -12.27
CA LEU A 378 14.11 -11.67 -11.54
C LEU A 378 15.00 -12.33 -10.48
N LEU A 379 14.67 -12.07 -9.21
CA LEU A 379 15.38 -12.59 -8.05
C LEU A 379 14.67 -13.84 -7.51
N CYS A 380 15.46 -14.77 -7.00
CA CYS A 380 14.97 -15.94 -6.27
C CYS A 380 15.22 -15.73 -4.77
N ASP A 381 14.14 -15.72 -3.98
CA ASP A 381 14.16 -15.56 -2.51
C ASP A 381 15.09 -14.44 -2.02
N PRO A 382 14.89 -13.20 -2.49
CA PRO A 382 15.77 -12.09 -2.12
C PRO A 382 15.79 -11.87 -0.59
N GLU A 383 16.99 -11.72 -0.03
CA GLU A 383 17.23 -11.59 1.43
C GLU A 383 16.68 -12.78 2.25
N ALA A 384 16.89 -14.01 1.78
CA ALA A 384 16.44 -15.24 2.45
C ALA A 384 16.86 -15.32 3.94
N THR A 385 18.05 -14.83 4.29
CA THR A 385 18.53 -14.79 5.69
C THR A 385 17.65 -13.91 6.58
N ILE A 386 17.13 -12.80 6.06
CA ILE A 386 16.16 -11.97 6.78
C ILE A 386 14.82 -12.69 6.88
N ARG A 387 14.34 -13.28 5.79
CA ARG A 387 13.10 -14.05 5.80
C ARG A 387 13.03 -15.07 6.93
N LEU A 388 14.10 -15.80 7.14
CA LEU A 388 14.18 -16.84 8.18
C LEU A 388 14.11 -16.33 9.62
N LEU A 389 14.23 -15.02 9.82
CA LEU A 389 14.03 -14.37 11.12
C LEU A 389 12.55 -14.18 11.46
N TYR A 390 11.67 -14.27 10.49
CA TYR A 390 10.23 -14.01 10.63
C TYR A 390 9.44 -15.30 10.32
N PRO A 391 9.10 -16.09 11.33
CA PRO A 391 8.38 -17.35 11.17
C PRO A 391 6.93 -17.17 10.67
#